data_c542cf11ef8416f8a8dc1f9ccab18a86
#
_entry.id   c542cf11ef8416f8a8dc1f9ccab18a86
#
_cell.length_a   1.000
_cell.length_b   1.000
_cell.length_c   1.000
_cell.angle_alpha   90.00
_cell.angle_beta   90.00
_cell.angle_gamma   90.00
#
_symmetry.space_group_name_H-M   'P 1'
#
loop_
_entity.id
_entity.type
_entity.pdbx_description
1 polymer ?
#
loop_
_entity_poly.entity_id
_entity_poly.type
_entity_poly.pdbx_seq_one_letter_code
_entity_poly.pdbx_strand_id
1 'polypeptide(L)'
;MAKTIMTVDDSSSVRQMVGMTLKGAGYTVVEAVDGVDGLAKAKASNLDMIITDLNMPNMDGIALITALRALPSYKFTPIVMLTTESQATRKQEGKTAGATGWIVKPFKPEQLLDVVKKVLG
;
A
#
# COMPACT_ATOMS: atom_id res chain seq x y z
N MET A 1 -19.17 8.77 2.28
CA MET A 1 -18.30 8.90 1.09
C MET A 1 -17.29 7.76 1.06
N ALA A 2 -17.00 7.29 -0.14
CA ALA A 2 -16.05 6.21 -0.30
C ALA A 2 -14.64 6.68 0.05
N LYS A 3 -13.89 5.84 0.77
CA LYS A 3 -12.49 6.10 1.03
C LYS A 3 -11.66 5.73 -0.17
N THR A 4 -10.57 6.45 -0.40
CA THR A 4 -9.68 6.24 -1.54
C THR A 4 -8.42 5.54 -1.07
N ILE A 5 -8.12 4.40 -1.71
CA ILE A 5 -6.96 3.57 -1.39
C ILE A 5 -6.08 3.46 -2.63
N MET A 6 -4.79 3.72 -2.47
CA MET A 6 -3.83 3.50 -3.55
C MET A 6 -3.15 2.15 -3.38
N THR A 7 -3.11 1.36 -4.44
CA THR A 7 -2.33 0.12 -4.47
C THR A 7 -1.12 0.32 -5.39
N VAL A 8 0.06 0.01 -4.89
CA VAL A 8 1.34 0.18 -5.60
C VAL A 8 1.98 -1.19 -5.75
N ASP A 9 2.12 -1.65 -6.98
CA ASP A 9 2.71 -2.96 -7.27
C ASP A 9 3.15 -2.99 -8.72
N ASP A 10 4.35 -3.51 -8.99
CA ASP A 10 4.84 -3.66 -10.37
C ASP A 10 4.21 -4.88 -11.06
N SER A 11 3.60 -5.79 -10.31
CA SER A 11 2.84 -6.91 -10.87
C SER A 11 1.43 -6.46 -11.23
N SER A 12 1.09 -6.47 -12.51
CA SER A 12 -0.25 -6.11 -12.96
C SER A 12 -1.32 -7.07 -12.42
N SER A 13 -0.99 -8.36 -12.28
CA SER A 13 -1.91 -9.36 -11.72
C SER A 13 -2.28 -9.06 -10.27
N VAL A 14 -1.28 -8.78 -9.44
CA VAL A 14 -1.50 -8.45 -8.03
C VAL A 14 -2.27 -7.14 -7.92
N ARG A 15 -1.86 -6.13 -8.68
CA ARG A 15 -2.50 -4.82 -8.66
C ARG A 15 -3.98 -4.90 -9.06
N GLN A 16 -4.29 -5.70 -10.10
CA GLN A 16 -5.68 -5.91 -10.53
C GLN A 16 -6.48 -6.64 -9.46
N MET A 17 -5.93 -7.69 -8.87
CA MET A 17 -6.63 -8.48 -7.84
C MET A 17 -6.93 -7.60 -6.61
N VAL A 18 -5.96 -6.85 -6.14
CA VAL A 18 -6.14 -5.95 -5.00
C VAL A 18 -7.17 -4.88 -5.36
N GLY A 19 -7.05 -4.28 -6.53
CA GLY A 19 -7.97 -3.23 -6.99
C GLY A 19 -9.40 -3.71 -7.09
N MET A 20 -9.63 -4.89 -7.68
CA MET A 20 -10.97 -5.47 -7.81
C MET A 20 -11.58 -5.79 -6.45
N THR A 21 -10.77 -6.35 -5.55
CA THR A 21 -11.23 -6.67 -4.20
C THR A 21 -11.68 -5.42 -3.45
N LEU A 22 -10.88 -4.36 -3.52
CA LEU A 22 -11.21 -3.10 -2.84
C LEU A 22 -12.43 -2.41 -3.46
N LYS A 23 -12.52 -2.37 -4.79
CA LYS A 23 -13.67 -1.79 -5.48
C LYS A 23 -14.96 -2.53 -5.14
N GLY A 24 -14.88 -3.86 -5.08
CA GLY A 24 -16.01 -4.69 -4.71
C GLY A 24 -16.51 -4.43 -3.30
N ALA A 25 -15.65 -3.93 -2.42
CA ALA A 25 -16.01 -3.56 -1.04
C ALA A 25 -16.45 -2.10 -0.91
N GLY A 26 -16.49 -1.34 -2.00
CA GLY A 26 -16.98 0.04 -2.00
C GLY A 26 -15.92 1.12 -1.90
N TYR A 27 -14.63 0.76 -2.00
CA TYR A 27 -13.55 1.75 -1.97
C TYR A 27 -13.25 2.28 -3.37
N THR A 28 -12.78 3.53 -3.42
CA THR A 28 -12.22 4.09 -4.65
C THR A 28 -10.73 3.70 -4.70
N VAL A 29 -10.25 3.27 -5.85
CA VAL A 29 -8.89 2.73 -5.99
C VAL A 29 -8.08 3.56 -6.98
N VAL A 30 -6.86 3.91 -6.56
CA VAL A 30 -5.83 4.49 -7.44
C VAL A 30 -4.73 3.45 -7.57
N GLU A 31 -4.26 3.20 -8.79
CA GLU A 31 -3.22 2.20 -9.05
C GLU A 31 -1.91 2.88 -9.46
N ALA A 32 -0.80 2.37 -8.95
CA ALA A 32 0.53 2.82 -9.31
C ALA A 32 1.44 1.62 -9.60
N VAL A 33 2.37 1.77 -10.54
CA VAL A 33 3.18 0.66 -11.03
C VAL A 33 4.51 0.48 -10.28
N ASP A 34 4.96 1.51 -9.57
CA ASP A 34 6.17 1.46 -8.75
C ASP A 34 6.15 2.60 -7.73
N GLY A 35 7.21 2.72 -6.92
CA GLY A 35 7.29 3.76 -5.90
C GLY A 35 7.32 5.17 -6.45
N VAL A 36 7.99 5.39 -7.59
CA VAL A 36 8.05 6.71 -8.22
C VAL A 36 6.67 7.15 -8.68
N ASP A 37 5.95 6.26 -9.37
CA ASP A 37 4.58 6.51 -9.81
C ASP A 37 3.65 6.72 -8.62
N GLY A 38 3.80 5.89 -7.57
CA GLY A 38 3.02 5.99 -6.34
C GLY A 38 3.20 7.33 -5.65
N LEU A 39 4.44 7.80 -5.53
CA LEU A 39 4.73 9.07 -4.89
C LEU A 39 4.12 10.24 -5.69
N ALA A 40 4.25 10.21 -7.01
CA ALA A 40 3.68 11.24 -7.88
C ALA A 40 2.16 11.30 -7.75
N LYS A 41 1.49 10.14 -7.74
CA LYS A 41 0.04 10.06 -7.63
C LYS A 41 -0.43 10.47 -6.23
N ALA A 42 0.34 10.15 -5.18
CA ALA A 42 0.01 10.56 -3.82
C ALA A 42 0.04 12.09 -3.68
N LYS A 43 1.00 12.75 -4.32
CA LYS A 43 1.08 14.21 -4.30
C LYS A 43 -0.10 14.87 -5.02
N ALA A 44 -0.65 14.20 -6.03
CA ALA A 44 -1.74 14.73 -6.85
C ALA A 44 -3.13 14.32 -6.34
N SER A 45 -3.22 13.55 -5.27
CA SER A 45 -4.47 12.96 -4.78
C SER A 45 -4.61 13.12 -3.28
N ASN A 46 -5.82 12.88 -2.77
CA ASN A 46 -6.08 12.77 -1.33
C ASN A 46 -6.41 11.31 -1.04
N LEU A 47 -5.43 10.59 -0.50
CA LEU A 47 -5.56 9.16 -0.24
C LEU A 47 -5.82 8.92 1.25
N ASP A 48 -6.70 7.95 1.53
CA ASP A 48 -7.04 7.55 2.89
C ASP A 48 -6.17 6.39 3.39
N MET A 49 -5.62 5.61 2.46
CA MET A 49 -4.76 4.47 2.77
C MET A 49 -3.89 4.14 1.57
N ILE A 50 -2.72 3.57 1.83
CA ILE A 50 -1.81 3.12 0.78
C ILE A 50 -1.41 1.69 1.07
N ILE A 51 -1.47 0.83 0.04
CA ILE A 51 -1.01 -0.55 0.08
C ILE A 51 0.12 -0.67 -0.94
N THR A 52 1.31 -1.04 -0.49
CA THR A 52 2.48 -1.10 -1.37
C THR A 52 3.23 -2.42 -1.27
N ASP A 53 3.66 -2.95 -2.41
CA ASP A 53 4.62 -4.03 -2.46
C ASP A 53 5.99 -3.52 -1.97
N LEU A 54 6.86 -4.41 -1.57
CA LEU A 54 8.23 -4.08 -1.14
C LEU A 54 9.19 -3.97 -2.32
N ASN A 55 9.24 -5.01 -3.15
CA ASN A 55 10.22 -5.08 -4.24
C ASN A 55 9.63 -4.56 -5.54
N MET A 56 10.07 -3.36 -5.91
CA MET A 56 9.64 -2.71 -7.14
C MET A 56 10.85 -2.02 -7.78
N PRO A 57 10.87 -1.88 -9.12
CA PRO A 57 11.94 -1.13 -9.78
C PRO A 57 11.83 0.36 -9.45
N ASN A 58 12.90 1.08 -9.67
CA ASN A 58 13.02 2.54 -9.54
C ASN A 58 12.95 3.05 -8.10
N MET A 59 11.92 2.68 -7.35
CA MET A 59 11.76 3.03 -5.93
C MET A 59 10.99 1.90 -5.26
N ASP A 60 11.60 1.25 -4.28
CA ASP A 60 10.94 0.16 -3.55
C ASP A 60 9.94 0.67 -2.51
N GLY A 61 9.23 -0.27 -1.87
CA GLY A 61 8.21 0.07 -0.90
C GLY A 61 8.74 0.80 0.33
N ILE A 62 9.92 0.45 0.80
CA ILE A 62 10.54 1.11 1.97
C ILE A 62 10.85 2.57 1.64
N ALA A 63 11.46 2.82 0.48
CA ALA A 63 11.76 4.17 0.04
C ALA A 63 10.50 4.99 -0.17
N LEU A 64 9.45 4.37 -0.72
CA LEU A 64 8.16 5.02 -0.90
C LEU A 64 7.54 5.43 0.44
N ILE A 65 7.52 4.51 1.41
CA ILE A 65 6.99 4.81 2.75
C ILE A 65 7.74 5.97 3.38
N THR A 66 9.06 5.95 3.32
CA THR A 66 9.89 7.02 3.86
C THR A 66 9.55 8.37 3.22
N ALA A 67 9.42 8.40 1.88
CA ALA A 67 9.08 9.61 1.16
C ALA A 67 7.66 10.11 1.50
N LEU A 68 6.70 9.20 1.63
CA LEU A 68 5.32 9.56 1.99
C LEU A 68 5.26 10.15 3.39
N ARG A 69 5.99 9.58 4.35
CA ARG A 69 5.99 10.08 5.73
C ARG A 69 6.63 11.47 5.84
N ALA A 70 7.47 11.85 4.89
CA ALA A 70 8.04 13.19 4.82
C ALA A 70 7.05 14.23 4.31
N LEU A 71 5.94 13.79 3.70
CA LEU A 71 4.89 14.71 3.22
C LEU A 71 3.89 14.96 4.35
N PRO A 72 3.60 16.22 4.71
CA PRO A 72 2.66 16.53 5.80
C PRO A 72 1.29 15.88 5.61
N SER A 73 0.80 15.79 4.37
CA SER A 73 -0.50 15.21 4.07
C SER A 73 -0.59 13.71 4.40
N TYR A 74 0.53 13.00 4.43
CA TYR A 74 0.57 11.55 4.64
C TYR A 74 1.30 11.13 5.91
N LYS A 75 1.54 12.06 6.82
CA LYS A 75 2.27 11.77 8.06
C LYS A 75 1.59 10.70 8.91
N PHE A 76 0.26 10.66 8.91
CA PHE A 76 -0.52 9.72 9.71
C PHE A 76 -1.40 8.77 8.90
N THR A 77 -1.32 8.83 7.58
CA THR A 77 -2.12 7.97 6.71
C THR A 77 -1.69 6.52 6.86
N PRO A 78 -2.62 5.57 7.01
CA PRO A 78 -2.27 4.15 7.07
C PRO A 78 -1.55 3.69 5.82
N ILE A 79 -0.41 3.02 5.99
CA ILE A 79 0.38 2.42 4.91
C ILE A 79 0.66 0.98 5.27
N VAL A 80 0.20 0.04 4.45
CA VAL A 80 0.36 -1.39 4.65
C VAL A 80 1.27 -1.96 3.55
N MET A 81 2.24 -2.78 3.95
CA MET A 81 3.16 -3.44 3.02
C MET A 81 2.64 -4.82 2.65
N LEU A 82 2.83 -5.20 1.39
CA LEU A 82 2.65 -6.59 0.94
C LEU A 82 4.02 -7.26 0.94
N THR A 83 4.19 -8.32 1.73
CA THR A 83 5.46 -8.99 1.91
C THR A 83 5.35 -10.48 1.66
N THR A 84 6.47 -11.15 1.35
CA THR A 84 6.54 -12.60 1.36
C THR A 84 7.25 -13.04 2.64
N GLU A 85 7.17 -14.33 2.97
CA GLU A 85 7.91 -14.87 4.13
C GLU A 85 9.41 -14.71 3.96
N SER A 86 9.91 -14.79 2.73
CA SER A 86 11.33 -14.58 2.45
C SER A 86 11.78 -13.14 2.69
N GLN A 87 10.84 -12.21 2.85
CA GLN A 87 11.11 -10.80 3.12
C GLN A 87 10.90 -10.44 4.59
N ALA A 88 10.85 -11.44 5.47
CA ALA A 88 10.55 -11.21 6.89
C ALA A 88 11.51 -10.22 7.57
N THR A 89 12.79 -10.22 7.19
CA THR A 89 13.78 -9.27 7.71
C THR A 89 13.46 -7.83 7.32
N ARG A 90 12.77 -7.63 6.20
CA ARG A 90 12.42 -6.30 5.72
C ARG A 90 11.21 -5.71 6.45
N LYS A 91 10.46 -6.51 7.21
CA LYS A 91 9.35 -6.01 8.02
C LYS A 91 9.81 -4.96 9.01
N GLN A 92 10.96 -5.20 9.64
CA GLN A 92 11.53 -4.23 10.58
C GLN A 92 11.92 -2.93 9.88
N GLU A 93 12.51 -3.02 8.69
CA GLU A 93 12.84 -1.83 7.90
C GLU A 93 11.58 -1.03 7.57
N GLY A 94 10.51 -1.71 7.16
CA GLY A 94 9.24 -1.07 6.85
C GLY A 94 8.63 -0.39 8.07
N LYS A 95 8.65 -1.05 9.22
CA LYS A 95 8.17 -0.50 10.47
C LYS A 95 8.96 0.74 10.86
N THR A 96 10.28 0.69 10.74
CA THR A 96 11.16 1.84 11.01
C THR A 96 10.87 2.99 10.05
N ALA A 97 10.56 2.70 8.79
CA ALA A 97 10.20 3.72 7.80
C ALA A 97 8.84 4.35 8.06
N GLY A 98 7.99 3.70 8.85
CA GLY A 98 6.68 4.23 9.23
C GLY A 98 5.48 3.43 8.71
N ALA A 99 5.66 2.17 8.31
CA ALA A 99 4.53 1.33 7.90
C ALA A 99 3.60 1.08 9.07
N THR A 100 2.30 1.07 8.80
CA THR A 100 1.26 0.77 9.80
C THR A 100 1.17 -0.73 10.07
N GLY A 101 1.42 -1.54 9.05
CA GLY A 101 1.37 -2.99 9.16
C GLY A 101 1.77 -3.66 7.84
N TRP A 102 1.53 -4.96 7.76
CA TRP A 102 1.88 -5.73 6.57
C TRP A 102 0.91 -6.89 6.38
N ILE A 103 0.86 -7.40 5.14
CA ILE A 103 0.10 -8.57 4.75
C ILE A 103 1.08 -9.51 4.04
N VAL A 104 1.12 -10.78 4.46
CA VAL A 104 2.04 -11.77 3.87
C VAL A 104 1.42 -12.38 2.63
N LYS A 105 2.17 -12.41 1.53
CA LYS A 105 1.76 -13.08 0.29
C LYS A 105 2.08 -14.57 0.36
N PRO A 106 1.26 -15.45 -0.21
CA PRO A 106 -0.04 -15.17 -0.82
C PRO A 106 -1.11 -14.92 0.25
N PHE A 107 -2.08 -14.07 -0.06
CA PHE A 107 -3.18 -13.78 0.84
C PHE A 107 -4.51 -13.96 0.12
N LYS A 108 -5.57 -14.19 0.89
CA LYS A 108 -6.93 -14.27 0.36
C LYS A 108 -7.58 -12.89 0.37
N PRO A 109 -8.55 -12.62 -0.54
CA PRO A 109 -9.26 -11.34 -0.54
C PRO A 109 -9.85 -10.96 0.83
N GLU A 110 -10.36 -11.93 1.58
CA GLU A 110 -10.92 -11.69 2.92
C GLU A 110 -9.86 -11.15 3.87
N GLN A 111 -8.64 -11.66 3.79
CA GLN A 111 -7.53 -11.21 4.63
C GLN A 111 -7.16 -9.76 4.33
N LEU A 112 -7.14 -9.39 3.05
CA LEU A 112 -6.91 -8.02 2.62
C LEU A 112 -7.98 -7.08 3.18
N LEU A 113 -9.26 -7.44 3.02
CA LEU A 113 -10.38 -6.63 3.49
C LEU A 113 -10.40 -6.51 5.01
N ASP A 114 -10.04 -7.57 5.73
CA ASP A 114 -9.97 -7.52 7.20
C ASP A 114 -8.94 -6.49 7.67
N VAL A 115 -7.77 -6.47 7.05
CA VAL A 115 -6.73 -5.48 7.38
C VAL A 115 -7.19 -4.08 7.05
N VAL A 116 -7.78 -3.88 5.87
CA VAL A 116 -8.28 -2.57 5.44
C VAL A 116 -9.31 -2.04 6.43
N LYS A 117 -10.29 -2.85 6.81
CA LYS A 117 -11.33 -2.45 7.77
C LYS A 117 -10.73 -2.14 9.14
N LYS A 118 -9.76 -2.92 9.57
CA LYS A 118 -9.10 -2.73 10.87
C LYS A 118 -8.35 -1.40 10.91
N VAL A 119 -7.70 -1.05 9.82
CA VAL A 119 -6.84 0.14 9.72
C VAL A 119 -7.65 1.41 9.48
N LEU A 120 -8.68 1.32 8.64
CA LEU A 120 -9.53 2.48 8.30
C LEU A 120 -10.73 2.65 9.24
N GLY A 121 -11.04 1.64 9.97
CA GLY A 121 -12.21 1.64 10.84
C GLY A 121 -13.47 1.29 10.06
#